data_c10a02f95a35b84791f44c2e8d6ddb47
#
_entry.id   c10a02f95a35b84791f44c2e8d6ddb47
#
_cell.length_a   1.000
_cell.length_b   1.000
_cell.length_c   1.000
_cell.angle_alpha   90.00
_cell.angle_beta   90.00
_cell.angle_gamma   90.00
#
_symmetry.space_group_name_H-M   'P 1'
#
loop_
_entity.id
_entity.type
_entity.pdbx_description
1 polymer ?
#
loop_
_entity_poly.entity_id
_entity_poly.type
_entity_poly.pdbx_seq_one_letter_code
_entity_poly.pdbx_strand_id
1 'polypeptide(L)'
;MAKQELTAELQDIRYYNTHREMFRKAENTGFKAKTLELIGKYDTLLLNAPLRLQMVYHKIFTEGKTQADTAKELSISVSYTKSLMRKLYAYLLERING
;
A
#
# COMPACT_ATOMS: atom_id res chain seq x y z
N MET A 1 -7.18 -3.32 -14.73
CA MET A 1 -6.70 -2.10 -14.02
C MET A 1 -5.36 -1.69 -14.56
N ALA A 2 -5.18 -0.42 -14.84
CA ALA A 2 -3.89 0.12 -15.27
C ALA A 2 -3.01 0.45 -14.06
N LYS A 3 -1.69 0.52 -14.28
CA LYS A 3 -0.74 0.88 -13.22
C LYS A 3 -1.07 2.22 -12.56
N GLN A 4 -1.53 3.19 -13.35
CA GLN A 4 -1.90 4.51 -12.83
C GLN A 4 -3.06 4.44 -11.84
N GLU A 5 -4.05 3.61 -12.13
CA GLU A 5 -5.19 3.41 -11.23
C GLU A 5 -4.75 2.73 -9.93
N LEU A 6 -3.88 1.72 -10.04
CA LEU A 6 -3.30 1.06 -8.86
C LEU A 6 -2.53 2.05 -8.01
N THR A 7 -1.68 2.87 -8.63
CA THR A 7 -0.91 3.89 -7.92
C THR A 7 -1.83 4.84 -7.16
N ALA A 8 -2.90 5.30 -7.81
CA ALA A 8 -3.86 6.21 -7.18
C ALA A 8 -4.54 5.56 -5.96
N GLU A 9 -4.97 4.31 -6.10
CA GLU A 9 -5.61 3.60 -4.98
C GLU A 9 -4.66 3.39 -3.81
N LEU A 10 -3.40 3.00 -4.08
CA LEU A 10 -2.41 2.82 -3.03
C LEU A 10 -2.05 4.14 -2.34
N GLN A 11 -1.99 5.26 -3.10
CA GLN A 11 -1.75 6.57 -2.52
C GLN A 11 -2.93 7.02 -1.63
N ASP A 12 -4.15 6.71 -2.01
CA ASP A 12 -5.33 6.99 -1.17
C ASP A 12 -5.26 6.21 0.14
N ILE A 13 -4.85 4.95 0.09
CA ILE A 13 -4.66 4.13 1.29
C ILE A 13 -3.59 4.75 2.19
N ARG A 14 -2.46 5.14 1.62
CA ARG A 14 -1.37 5.77 2.38
C ARG A 14 -1.83 7.08 3.01
N TYR A 15 -2.52 7.92 2.24
CA TYR A 15 -3.04 9.19 2.75
C TYR A 15 -3.99 8.97 3.93
N TYR A 16 -4.93 8.06 3.81
CA TYR A 16 -5.84 7.72 4.89
C TYR A 16 -5.08 7.27 6.14
N ASN A 17 -4.12 6.35 5.98
CA ASN A 17 -3.37 5.80 7.09
C ASN A 17 -2.50 6.83 7.80
N THR A 18 -1.97 7.81 7.07
CA THR A 18 -1.13 8.86 7.64
C THR A 18 -1.94 10.02 8.23
N HIS A 19 -3.24 10.08 7.98
CA HIS A 19 -4.15 11.14 8.45
C HIS A 19 -5.33 10.58 9.24
N ARG A 20 -5.13 9.46 9.94
CA ARG A 20 -6.21 8.76 10.66
C ARG A 20 -6.95 9.63 11.65
N GLU A 21 -6.25 10.51 12.38
CA GLU A 21 -6.89 11.41 13.34
C GLU A 21 -7.93 12.31 12.67
N MET A 22 -7.57 12.86 11.52
CA MET A 22 -8.49 13.69 10.74
C MET A 22 -9.73 12.91 10.34
N PHE A 23 -9.56 11.69 9.83
CA PHE A 23 -10.67 10.87 9.37
C PHE A 23 -11.48 10.28 10.52
N ARG A 24 -10.88 10.07 11.69
CA ARG A 24 -11.60 9.59 12.86
C ARG A 24 -12.64 10.62 13.34
N LYS A 25 -12.33 11.89 13.22
CA LYS A 25 -13.22 12.98 13.62
C LYS A 25 -14.25 13.33 12.54
N ALA A 26 -14.00 12.96 11.29
CA ALA A 26 -14.90 13.21 10.19
C ALA A 26 -15.99 12.14 10.17
N GLU A 27 -17.24 12.57 10.04
CA GLU A 27 -18.33 11.64 9.75
C GLU A 27 -18.15 11.09 8.35
N ASN A 28 -18.75 9.94 8.06
CA ASN A 28 -18.65 9.19 6.82
C ASN A 28 -18.53 10.05 5.56
N THR A 29 -17.29 10.38 5.19
CA THR A 29 -17.03 10.97 3.88
C THR A 29 -16.97 9.84 2.87
N GLY A 30 -17.35 10.12 1.62
CA GLY A 30 -17.24 9.14 0.54
C GLY A 30 -15.80 8.62 0.38
N PHE A 31 -14.82 9.50 0.58
CA PHE A 31 -13.41 9.11 0.53
C PHE A 31 -13.07 8.07 1.60
N LYS A 32 -13.49 8.29 2.85
CA LYS A 32 -13.23 7.36 3.95
C LYS A 32 -13.83 5.98 3.68
N ALA A 33 -15.11 5.93 3.30
CA ALA A 33 -15.80 4.68 3.02
C ALA A 33 -15.14 3.91 1.89
N LYS A 34 -14.85 4.59 0.78
CA LYS A 34 -14.18 3.99 -0.37
C LYS A 34 -12.80 3.46 -0.02
N THR A 35 -12.03 4.23 0.74
CA THR A 35 -10.66 3.84 1.11
C THR A 35 -10.64 2.67 2.05
N LEU A 36 -11.60 2.56 2.98
CA LEU A 36 -11.72 1.39 3.85
C LEU A 36 -12.00 0.13 3.03
N GLU A 37 -12.82 0.21 1.98
CA GLU A 37 -13.03 -0.90 1.06
C GLU A 37 -11.75 -1.28 0.33
N LEU A 38 -10.99 -0.29 -0.12
CA LEU A 38 -9.70 -0.54 -0.78
C LEU A 38 -8.71 -1.24 0.14
N ILE A 39 -8.62 -0.82 1.40
CA ILE A 39 -7.75 -1.45 2.38
C ILE A 39 -8.09 -2.94 2.52
N GLY A 40 -9.37 -3.26 2.66
CA GLY A 40 -9.82 -4.66 2.72
C GLY A 40 -9.48 -5.45 1.46
N LYS A 41 -9.68 -4.84 0.30
CA LYS A 41 -9.34 -5.46 -1.00
C LYS A 41 -7.85 -5.82 -1.07
N TYR A 42 -6.98 -4.87 -0.76
CA TYR A 42 -5.53 -5.11 -0.86
C TYR A 42 -5.01 -6.03 0.23
N ASP A 43 -5.56 -5.95 1.44
CA ASP A 43 -5.22 -6.91 2.50
C ASP A 43 -5.55 -8.34 2.04
N THR A 44 -6.68 -8.55 1.41
CA THR A 44 -7.07 -9.86 0.89
C THR A 44 -6.13 -10.32 -0.24
N LEU A 45 -5.80 -9.43 -1.19
CA LEU A 45 -4.90 -9.75 -2.28
C LEU A 45 -3.51 -10.14 -1.80
N LEU A 46 -3.07 -9.56 -0.68
CA LEU A 46 -1.72 -9.77 -0.14
C LEU A 46 -1.60 -10.96 0.80
N LEU A 47 -2.71 -11.62 1.16
CA LEU A 47 -2.67 -12.74 2.11
C LEU A 47 -1.69 -13.84 1.70
N ASN A 48 -1.60 -14.13 0.40
CA ASN A 48 -0.73 -15.17 -0.12
C ASN A 48 0.50 -14.62 -0.85
N ALA A 49 0.77 -13.34 -0.71
CA ALA A 49 1.93 -12.72 -1.33
C ALA A 49 3.22 -13.14 -0.63
N PRO A 50 4.36 -13.13 -1.34
CA PRO A 50 5.66 -13.31 -0.68
C PRO A 50 5.82 -12.34 0.50
N LEU A 51 6.40 -12.83 1.60
CA LEU A 51 6.51 -12.05 2.84
C LEU A 51 7.17 -10.69 2.63
N ARG A 52 8.22 -10.62 1.81
CA ARG A 52 8.91 -9.36 1.54
C ARG A 52 8.00 -8.32 0.90
N LEU A 53 7.09 -8.74 0.03
CA LEU A 53 6.13 -7.84 -0.59
C LEU A 53 5.09 -7.34 0.42
N GLN A 54 4.64 -8.21 1.32
CA GLN A 54 3.75 -7.82 2.41
C GLN A 54 4.41 -6.80 3.33
N MET A 55 5.67 -7.01 3.68
CA MET A 55 6.42 -6.12 4.57
C MET A 55 6.60 -4.74 3.94
N VAL A 56 6.99 -4.68 2.69
CA VAL A 56 7.16 -3.41 1.98
C VAL A 56 5.82 -2.67 1.84
N TYR A 57 4.75 -3.38 1.51
CA TYR A 57 3.43 -2.79 1.43
C TYR A 57 3.03 -2.13 2.76
N HIS A 58 3.17 -2.85 3.86
CA HIS A 58 2.75 -2.32 5.15
C HIS A 58 3.62 -1.17 5.63
N LYS A 59 4.93 -1.23 5.40
CA LYS A 59 5.82 -0.12 5.77
C LYS A 59 5.44 1.16 5.03
N ILE A 60 5.22 1.08 3.73
CA ILE A 60 5.00 2.28 2.90
C ILE A 60 3.56 2.75 2.96
N PHE A 61 2.58 1.86 2.77
CA PHE A 61 1.19 2.26 2.62
C PHE A 61 0.40 2.22 3.92
N THR A 62 0.72 1.33 4.85
CA THR A 62 0.05 1.27 6.15
C THR A 62 0.71 2.21 7.15
N GLU A 63 2.03 2.18 7.27
CA GLU A 63 2.77 3.00 8.24
C GLU A 63 3.20 4.35 7.69
N GLY A 64 3.13 4.55 6.36
CA GLY A 64 3.49 5.82 5.74
C GLY A 64 4.98 6.10 5.66
N LYS A 65 5.81 5.07 5.79
CA LYS A 65 7.27 5.22 5.72
C LYS A 65 7.73 5.56 4.32
N THR A 66 8.89 6.23 4.22
CA THR A 66 9.54 6.44 2.93
C THR A 66 10.26 5.15 2.50
N GLN A 67 10.67 5.10 1.23
CA GLN A 67 11.47 3.96 0.75
C GLN A 67 12.81 3.87 1.50
N ALA A 68 13.42 5.01 1.80
CA ALA A 68 14.67 5.04 2.55
C ALA A 68 14.50 4.50 3.97
N ASP A 69 13.45 4.92 4.68
CA ASP A 69 13.15 4.43 6.01
C ASP A 69 12.81 2.94 6.01
N THR A 70 12.05 2.51 5.01
CA THR A 70 11.70 1.09 4.84
C THR A 70 12.96 0.24 4.65
N ALA A 71 13.86 0.68 3.78
CA ALA A 71 15.11 -0.02 3.52
C ALA A 71 15.92 -0.17 4.82
N LYS A 72 16.02 0.91 5.58
CA LYS A 72 16.75 0.92 6.85
C LYS A 72 16.12 -0.04 7.86
N GLU A 73 14.81 -0.01 8.03
CA GLU A 73 14.11 -0.86 9.00
C GLU A 73 14.16 -2.34 8.61
N LEU A 74 14.16 -2.65 7.33
CA LEU A 74 14.25 -4.03 6.84
C LEU A 74 15.69 -4.50 6.63
N SER A 75 16.68 -3.66 6.90
CA SER A 75 18.10 -3.95 6.71
C SER A 75 18.43 -4.37 5.28
N ILE A 76 17.88 -3.66 4.32
CA ILE A 76 18.12 -3.86 2.88
C ILE A 76 18.51 -2.54 2.22
N SER A 77 19.01 -2.60 0.99
CA SER A 77 19.35 -1.38 0.25
C SER A 77 18.11 -0.66 -0.26
N VAL A 78 18.25 0.64 -0.53
CA VAL A 78 17.19 1.42 -1.17
C VAL A 78 16.89 0.87 -2.57
N SER A 79 17.93 0.49 -3.32
CA SER A 79 17.76 -0.12 -4.64
C SER A 79 16.92 -1.40 -4.58
N TYR A 80 17.18 -2.24 -3.60
CA TYR A 80 16.39 -3.46 -3.42
C TYR A 80 14.95 -3.15 -3.03
N THR A 81 14.75 -2.14 -2.18
CA THR A 81 13.41 -1.68 -1.82
C THR A 81 12.63 -1.24 -3.06
N LYS A 82 13.27 -0.46 -3.95
CA LYS A 82 12.64 -0.05 -5.22
C LYS A 82 12.28 -1.26 -6.09
N SER A 83 13.16 -2.26 -6.13
CA SER A 83 12.89 -3.50 -6.85
C SER A 83 11.68 -4.24 -6.26
N LEU A 84 11.58 -4.31 -4.94
CA LEU A 84 10.44 -4.91 -4.26
C LEU A 84 9.14 -4.15 -4.55
N MET A 85 9.21 -2.83 -4.64
CA MET A 85 8.04 -2.02 -5.01
C MET A 85 7.56 -2.36 -6.42
N ARG A 86 8.48 -2.51 -7.37
CA ARG A 86 8.11 -2.92 -8.74
C ARG A 86 7.46 -4.30 -8.74
N LYS A 87 8.01 -5.23 -7.97
CA LYS A 87 7.46 -6.60 -7.84
C LYS A 87 6.09 -6.59 -7.17
N LEU A 88 5.90 -5.73 -6.17
CA LEU A 88 4.62 -5.57 -5.51
C LEU A 88 3.55 -5.09 -6.50
N TYR A 89 3.86 -4.07 -7.29
CA TYR A 89 2.93 -3.55 -8.29
C TYR A 89 2.58 -4.62 -9.33
N ALA A 90 3.59 -5.33 -9.82
CA ALA A 90 3.38 -6.41 -10.79
C ALA A 90 2.50 -7.53 -10.20
N TYR A 91 2.76 -7.91 -8.96
CA TYR A 91 1.97 -8.92 -8.25
C TYR A 91 0.50 -8.51 -8.15
N LEU A 92 0.26 -7.28 -7.70
CA LEU A 92 -1.11 -6.78 -7.51
C LEU A 92 -1.85 -6.67 -8.84
N LEU A 93 -1.20 -6.13 -9.89
CA LEU A 93 -1.82 -6.01 -11.20
C LEU A 93 -2.16 -7.37 -11.79
N GLU A 94 -1.28 -8.34 -11.64
CA GLU A 94 -1.53 -9.71 -12.11
C GLU A 94 -2.75 -10.32 -11.40
N ARG A 95 -2.85 -10.15 -10.08
CA ARG A 95 -3.97 -10.67 -9.29
C ARG A 95 -5.29 -9.98 -9.63
N ILE A 96 -5.26 -8.68 -9.87
CA ILE A 96 -6.46 -7.91 -10.19
C ILE A 96 -6.92 -8.19 -11.62
N ASN A 97 -5.99 -8.24 -12.57
CA ASN A 97 -6.30 -8.37 -14.00
C ASN A 97 -6.35 -9.83 -14.48
N GLY A 98 -5.76 -10.70 -13.77
CA GLY A 98 -5.72 -12.12 -14.08
C GLY A 98 -6.94 -12.84 -13.58
#